data_935ca53791783a37a060f4664883bcaf
#
_entry.id   935ca53791783a37a060f4664883bcaf
#
_cell.length_a   1.000
_cell.length_b   1.000
_cell.length_c   1.000
_cell.angle_alpha   90.00
_cell.angle_beta   90.00
_cell.angle_gamma   90.00
#
_symmetry.space_group_name_H-M   'P 1'
#
loop_
_entity.id
_entity.type
_entity.pdbx_description
1 polymer ?
#
loop_
_entity_poly.entity_id
_entity_poly.type
_entity_poly.pdbx_seq_one_letter_code
_entity_poly.pdbx_strand_id
1 'polypeptide(L)'
;MLNDPRRLGVLLVLLGSACVDPPVAPGTTSSTGETTAASSTSADTSAAASSTGESASEAAETSQSEASQGEADTSGTGSTAVDMPICGDGVLDPGEQCDLGFGLNADDGTCLSACVLATCGDGYVRAGLEECDDQNFVPGDGCHECGRTRIVFVTSDSYQPGQFMGLVGADQRCRSLAQQAGLKNFATFKAWMSDSKTSAKDRMVHGRGRYELVNGLLVADDWEALVAGELQNPINVTEKSETQETGVWTGTNPDGSAAEGANHCLDWTYNGGQHAVHWGVSSETSPSWTMAATDTNPTSCGGEQPIYCFEQM
;
A
#
# COMPACT_ATOMS: atom_id res chain seq x y z
N MET A 1 9.62 33.43 63.23
CA MET A 1 10.23 34.57 62.52
C MET A 1 9.78 34.35 61.06
N LEU A 2 8.64 34.94 60.66
CA LEU A 2 8.49 36.15 59.84
C LEU A 2 9.23 35.98 58.50
N ASN A 3 8.60 35.90 57.31
CA ASN A 3 7.71 36.86 56.67
C ASN A 3 7.08 36.29 55.43
N ASP A 4 5.79 36.36 55.27
CA ASP A 4 5.07 36.55 53.99
C ASP A 4 5.10 38.05 53.68
N PRO A 5 5.15 38.59 52.47
CA PRO A 5 3.93 38.78 51.69
C PRO A 5 4.12 38.98 50.16
N ARG A 6 3.13 38.72 49.33
CA ARG A 6 2.35 39.70 48.56
C ARG A 6 1.48 39.04 47.48
N ARG A 7 0.19 39.10 47.71
CA ARG A 7 -0.86 39.01 46.69
C ARG A 7 -0.73 40.18 45.70
N LEU A 8 -0.76 39.86 44.40
CA LEU A 8 -1.13 40.83 43.39
C LEU A 8 -2.34 40.28 42.62
N GLY A 9 -3.49 40.87 42.84
CA GLY A 9 -4.71 40.59 42.10
C GLY A 9 -4.62 41.18 40.69
N VAL A 10 -5.01 40.38 39.69
CA VAL A 10 -5.26 40.86 38.33
C VAL A 10 -6.76 40.96 38.13
N LEU A 11 -7.17 42.17 37.85
CA LEU A 11 -8.53 42.63 37.57
C LEU A 11 -8.96 42.10 36.18
N LEU A 12 -10.02 41.28 36.16
CA LEU A 12 -10.63 40.76 34.91
C LEU A 12 -11.60 41.84 34.37
N VAL A 13 -11.26 42.47 33.27
CA VAL A 13 -12.17 43.33 32.51
C VAL A 13 -12.92 42.49 31.48
N LEU A 14 -14.19 42.27 31.73
CA LEU A 14 -15.15 41.69 30.79
C LEU A 14 -15.58 42.79 29.79
N LEU A 15 -15.12 42.66 28.55
CA LEU A 15 -15.69 43.39 27.42
C LEU A 15 -16.66 42.46 26.69
N GLY A 16 -17.93 42.70 26.88
CA GLY A 16 -19.00 42.06 26.12
C GLY A 16 -19.03 42.60 24.69
N SER A 17 -18.92 41.72 23.71
CA SER A 17 -19.27 42.01 22.32
C SER A 17 -20.61 41.38 22.01
N ALA A 18 -21.59 42.25 21.76
CA ALA A 18 -22.90 41.86 21.26
C ALA A 18 -22.83 41.43 19.80
N CYS A 19 -23.29 40.23 19.49
CA CYS A 19 -23.56 39.78 18.13
C CYS A 19 -24.83 40.48 17.63
N VAL A 20 -24.73 41.16 16.49
CA VAL A 20 -25.85 41.71 15.76
C VAL A 20 -26.17 40.76 14.61
N ASP A 21 -27.37 40.19 14.59
CA ASP A 21 -27.88 39.38 13.51
C ASP A 21 -28.22 40.24 12.27
N PRO A 22 -27.90 39.78 11.03
CA PRO A 22 -28.39 40.47 9.82
C PRO A 22 -29.82 40.00 9.47
N PRO A 23 -30.62 40.88 8.78
CA PRO A 23 -32.04 40.66 8.56
C PRO A 23 -32.32 39.65 7.47
N VAL A 24 -33.34 38.83 7.69
CA VAL A 24 -33.97 37.87 6.75
C VAL A 24 -34.74 38.64 5.69
N ALA A 25 -34.49 38.37 4.41
CA ALA A 25 -35.30 38.83 3.30
C ALA A 25 -36.43 37.82 2.97
N PRO A 26 -37.65 38.30 2.58
CA PRO A 26 -38.80 37.46 2.39
C PRO A 26 -38.85 36.75 1.04
N GLY A 27 -39.51 35.57 1.05
CA GLY A 27 -39.65 34.66 -0.06
C GLY A 27 -40.45 35.19 -1.25
N THR A 28 -40.25 34.51 -2.36
CA THR A 28 -41.20 34.48 -3.48
C THR A 28 -41.55 33.05 -3.83
N THR A 29 -42.84 32.80 -3.78
CA THR A 29 -43.55 31.60 -4.16
C THR A 29 -43.80 31.56 -5.68
N SER A 30 -44.11 30.35 -6.17
CA SER A 30 -44.72 29.96 -7.44
C SER A 30 -43.72 29.47 -8.49
N SER A 31 -43.93 28.34 -9.18
CA SER A 31 -45.17 27.79 -9.73
C SER A 31 -44.95 26.34 -10.18
N THR A 32 -46.00 25.56 -10.02
CA THR A 32 -46.31 24.29 -10.63
C THR A 32 -46.02 24.16 -12.12
N GLY A 33 -45.53 22.99 -12.54
CA GLY A 33 -45.48 22.56 -13.94
C GLY A 33 -45.43 21.03 -14.01
N GLU A 34 -46.59 20.42 -13.99
CA GLU A 34 -46.82 19.03 -14.41
C GLU A 34 -46.64 18.91 -15.92
N THR A 35 -45.97 17.90 -16.41
CA THR A 35 -46.25 17.30 -17.71
C THR A 35 -45.78 15.83 -17.74
N THR A 36 -46.75 14.98 -17.69
CA THR A 36 -46.99 13.64 -18.22
C THR A 36 -45.99 12.99 -19.15
N ALA A 37 -45.65 11.76 -18.79
CA ALA A 37 -45.62 10.48 -19.50
C ALA A 37 -45.26 10.42 -21.00
N ALA A 38 -44.29 9.55 -21.32
CA ALA A 38 -44.45 8.57 -22.40
C ALA A 38 -43.57 7.34 -22.16
N SER A 39 -44.20 6.20 -21.99
CA SER A 39 -43.67 4.85 -22.16
C SER A 39 -43.15 4.62 -23.56
N SER A 40 -42.07 3.89 -23.73
CA SER A 40 -41.91 2.96 -24.84
C SER A 40 -41.04 1.76 -24.41
N THR A 41 -41.75 0.66 -24.26
CA THR A 41 -41.27 -0.73 -24.29
C THR A 41 -40.71 -1.05 -25.67
N SER A 42 -39.57 -1.73 -25.72
CA SER A 42 -39.29 -2.68 -26.78
C SER A 42 -38.36 -3.76 -26.22
N ALA A 43 -38.92 -4.94 -26.10
CA ALA A 43 -38.25 -6.22 -25.98
C ALA A 43 -37.84 -6.68 -27.40
N ASP A 44 -36.70 -7.35 -27.51
CA ASP A 44 -36.43 -8.51 -28.37
C ASP A 44 -35.06 -9.07 -27.98
N THR A 45 -34.95 -10.20 -27.41
CA THR A 45 -34.99 -11.62 -27.83
C THR A 45 -33.87 -12.01 -28.81
N SER A 46 -33.21 -13.10 -28.41
CA SER A 46 -32.41 -14.06 -29.20
C SER A 46 -30.91 -13.76 -29.27
N ALA A 47 -30.00 -14.73 -29.19
CA ALA A 47 -30.08 -16.17 -29.00
C ALA A 47 -28.69 -16.68 -28.54
N ALA A 48 -28.68 -17.81 -27.89
CA ALA A 48 -27.52 -18.62 -27.55
C ALA A 48 -26.82 -19.17 -28.82
N ALA A 49 -25.49 -19.26 -28.76
CA ALA A 49 -24.76 -20.25 -29.54
C ALA A 49 -23.59 -20.77 -28.70
N SER A 50 -23.80 -21.98 -28.20
CA SER A 50 -22.77 -22.91 -27.75
C SER A 50 -21.95 -23.36 -28.99
N SER A 51 -20.63 -23.42 -28.84
CA SER A 51 -19.83 -24.36 -29.62
C SER A 51 -18.73 -24.93 -28.73
N THR A 52 -18.97 -26.14 -28.32
CA THR A 52 -18.02 -27.15 -27.92
C THR A 52 -17.15 -27.50 -29.14
N GLY A 53 -15.86 -27.58 -28.93
CA GLY A 53 -14.89 -28.07 -29.90
C GLY A 53 -13.78 -28.82 -29.19
N GLU A 54 -13.93 -30.13 -29.15
CA GLU A 54 -12.97 -31.12 -28.65
C GLU A 54 -11.74 -31.23 -29.56
N SER A 55 -10.63 -31.57 -28.88
CA SER A 55 -9.58 -32.55 -29.26
C SER A 55 -9.01 -32.54 -30.66
N ALA A 56 -7.68 -32.49 -30.74
CA ALA A 56 -6.90 -33.61 -31.25
C ALA A 56 -5.41 -33.39 -31.06
N SER A 57 -4.78 -34.32 -30.38
CA SER A 57 -3.38 -34.69 -30.43
C SER A 57 -3.04 -35.25 -31.79
N GLU A 58 -1.82 -35.05 -32.24
CA GLU A 58 -0.97 -35.99 -33.02
C GLU A 58 0.23 -35.18 -33.49
N ALA A 59 1.37 -35.58 -33.20
CA ALA A 59 2.22 -36.72 -33.47
C ALA A 59 3.50 -36.22 -34.17
N ALA A 60 4.58 -36.66 -33.63
CA ALA A 60 5.96 -36.57 -34.05
C ALA A 60 6.17 -36.77 -35.57
N GLU A 61 7.05 -35.96 -36.16
CA GLU A 61 7.84 -36.41 -37.27
C GLU A 61 9.33 -36.13 -37.05
N THR A 62 10.01 -37.22 -36.91
CA THR A 62 11.45 -37.44 -36.94
C THR A 62 11.95 -37.17 -38.38
N SER A 63 12.78 -36.16 -38.55
CA SER A 63 13.58 -36.08 -39.76
C SER A 63 15.05 -36.37 -39.45
N GLN A 64 15.45 -37.57 -39.70
CA GLN A 64 16.84 -37.95 -39.88
C GLN A 64 17.31 -37.43 -41.26
N SER A 65 18.41 -36.73 -41.29
CA SER A 65 19.21 -36.59 -42.50
C SER A 65 20.69 -36.71 -42.15
N GLU A 66 21.16 -37.66 -42.64
CA GLU A 66 22.35 -38.36 -43.09
C GLU A 66 23.68 -37.64 -42.86
N ALA A 67 24.58 -38.48 -42.35
CA ALA A 67 26.00 -38.22 -42.19
C ALA A 67 26.68 -37.96 -43.55
N SER A 68 27.42 -36.88 -43.64
CA SER A 68 28.46 -36.72 -44.62
C SER A 68 29.81 -36.84 -43.93
N GLN A 69 30.48 -37.95 -44.21
CA GLN A 69 31.87 -38.19 -43.84
C GLN A 69 32.77 -37.30 -44.71
N GLY A 70 33.44 -36.38 -44.12
CA GLY A 70 34.53 -35.64 -44.72
C GLY A 70 35.81 -35.91 -43.93
N GLU A 71 36.78 -36.35 -44.64
CA GLU A 71 38.06 -36.95 -44.20
C GLU A 71 38.91 -36.06 -43.34
N ALA A 72 39.64 -36.69 -42.42
CA ALA A 72 40.65 -36.14 -41.57
C ALA A 72 41.78 -35.46 -42.36
N ASP A 73 42.07 -34.22 -42.03
CA ASP A 73 43.41 -33.65 -42.26
C ASP A 73 44.05 -33.37 -40.92
N THR A 74 45.03 -34.19 -40.62
CA THR A 74 45.82 -34.13 -39.40
C THR A 74 47.02 -33.20 -39.69
N SER A 75 46.94 -32.00 -39.26
CA SER A 75 48.15 -31.24 -38.90
C SER A 75 47.84 -29.91 -38.28
N GLY A 76 48.05 -29.75 -36.99
CA GLY A 76 47.91 -28.47 -36.33
C GLY A 76 48.25 -28.61 -34.86
N THR A 77 49.49 -28.38 -34.56
CA THR A 77 50.11 -28.07 -33.29
C THR A 77 49.10 -27.56 -32.25
N GLY A 78 48.85 -28.36 -31.20
CA GLY A 78 48.04 -27.95 -30.08
C GLY A 78 48.66 -26.76 -29.36
N SER A 79 48.21 -25.58 -29.70
CA SER A 79 48.23 -24.46 -28.82
C SER A 79 46.97 -24.61 -27.95
N THR A 80 47.10 -25.08 -26.74
CA THR A 80 46.12 -24.88 -25.70
C THR A 80 46.10 -23.39 -25.41
N ALA A 81 45.47 -22.63 -26.31
CA ALA A 81 44.93 -21.35 -25.88
C ALA A 81 43.89 -21.71 -24.83
N VAL A 82 44.19 -21.51 -23.57
CA VAL A 82 43.17 -21.43 -22.55
C VAL A 82 42.31 -20.25 -23.00
N ASP A 83 41.16 -20.57 -23.61
CA ASP A 83 40.12 -19.55 -23.83
C ASP A 83 39.89 -18.93 -22.47
N MET A 84 40.31 -17.68 -22.33
CA MET A 84 40.02 -16.94 -21.12
C MET A 84 38.53 -16.67 -21.14
N PRO A 85 37.81 -16.97 -20.02
CA PRO A 85 36.43 -16.69 -19.92
C PRO A 85 36.12 -15.26 -20.33
N ILE A 86 35.20 -15.07 -21.27
CA ILE A 86 34.84 -13.75 -21.83
C ILE A 86 33.43 -13.45 -21.41
N CYS A 87 33.28 -12.72 -20.30
CA CYS A 87 31.98 -12.26 -19.84
C CYS A 87 31.29 -11.41 -20.91
N GLY A 88 30.04 -11.77 -21.26
CA GLY A 88 29.21 -11.04 -22.19
C GLY A 88 29.25 -11.54 -23.63
N ASP A 89 29.81 -12.71 -23.89
CA ASP A 89 29.81 -13.32 -25.23
C ASP A 89 28.61 -14.25 -25.49
N GLY A 90 27.81 -14.53 -24.47
CA GLY A 90 26.63 -15.40 -24.53
C GLY A 90 26.94 -16.88 -24.32
N VAL A 91 28.18 -17.19 -23.90
CA VAL A 91 28.61 -18.56 -23.58
C VAL A 91 28.97 -18.61 -22.09
N LEU A 92 28.35 -19.53 -21.36
CA LEU A 92 28.65 -19.71 -19.92
C LEU A 92 30.04 -20.39 -19.76
N ASP A 93 31.03 -19.63 -19.48
CA ASP A 93 32.42 -20.09 -19.33
C ASP A 93 32.75 -20.57 -17.91
N PRO A 94 33.81 -21.40 -17.73
CA PRO A 94 34.24 -21.81 -16.39
C PRO A 94 34.65 -20.60 -15.55
N GLY A 95 33.91 -20.37 -14.45
CA GLY A 95 34.10 -19.25 -13.54
C GLY A 95 33.00 -18.20 -13.59
N GLU A 96 32.12 -18.28 -14.57
CA GLU A 96 30.92 -17.47 -14.67
C GLU A 96 29.71 -18.16 -14.01
N GLN A 97 28.83 -17.37 -13.45
CA GLN A 97 27.55 -17.86 -12.90
C GLN A 97 26.41 -17.65 -13.89
N CYS A 98 26.54 -16.73 -14.81
CA CYS A 98 25.59 -16.40 -15.85
C CYS A 98 26.30 -15.65 -16.98
N ASP A 99 25.76 -15.74 -18.20
CA ASP A 99 26.10 -14.88 -19.32
C ASP A 99 24.85 -14.75 -20.23
N LEU A 100 24.36 -13.53 -20.40
CA LEU A 100 23.18 -13.22 -21.25
C LEU A 100 23.61 -12.71 -22.63
N GLY A 101 24.92 -12.54 -22.88
CA GLY A 101 25.48 -12.01 -24.11
C GLY A 101 25.73 -10.50 -24.06
N PHE A 102 26.29 -10.03 -25.17
CA PHE A 102 26.78 -8.65 -25.30
C PHE A 102 25.71 -7.59 -24.98
N GLY A 103 26.00 -6.77 -23.97
CA GLY A 103 25.13 -5.67 -23.55
C GLY A 103 23.85 -6.09 -22.82
N LEU A 104 23.69 -7.38 -22.47
CA LEU A 104 22.56 -7.90 -21.70
C LEU A 104 22.92 -8.17 -20.23
N ASN A 105 24.19 -8.31 -19.91
CA ASN A 105 24.68 -8.32 -18.53
C ASN A 105 24.68 -6.89 -18.00
N ALA A 106 23.98 -6.64 -16.90
CA ALA A 106 23.79 -5.30 -16.35
C ALA A 106 23.63 -5.34 -14.83
N ASP A 107 24.13 -4.32 -14.14
CA ASP A 107 24.13 -4.25 -12.67
C ASP A 107 22.74 -4.04 -12.04
N ASP A 108 21.71 -3.85 -12.86
CA ASP A 108 20.30 -3.86 -12.46
C ASP A 108 19.52 -5.09 -12.97
N GLY A 109 20.25 -6.04 -13.57
CA GLY A 109 19.72 -7.25 -14.20
C GLY A 109 19.84 -8.51 -13.32
N THR A 110 19.50 -9.63 -13.95
CA THR A 110 19.67 -10.97 -13.36
C THR A 110 21.13 -11.40 -13.34
N CYS A 111 21.86 -11.00 -14.37
CA CYS A 111 23.30 -11.25 -14.53
C CYS A 111 24.03 -9.90 -14.51
N LEU A 112 24.90 -9.75 -13.56
CA LEU A 112 25.71 -8.53 -13.41
C LEU A 112 26.76 -8.42 -14.53
N SER A 113 27.28 -7.23 -14.72
CA SER A 113 28.34 -6.95 -15.72
C SER A 113 29.62 -7.77 -15.52
N ALA A 114 29.78 -8.40 -14.36
CA ALA A 114 30.87 -9.29 -14.00
C ALA A 114 30.56 -10.78 -14.20
N CYS A 115 29.46 -11.13 -14.89
CA CYS A 115 28.97 -12.51 -15.10
C CYS A 115 28.73 -13.31 -13.82
N VAL A 116 28.29 -12.63 -12.77
CA VAL A 116 27.78 -13.24 -11.55
C VAL A 116 26.29 -12.95 -11.41
N LEU A 117 25.57 -13.87 -10.79
CA LEU A 117 24.14 -13.67 -10.51
C LEU A 117 24.00 -12.55 -9.47
N ALA A 118 23.09 -11.61 -9.71
CA ALA A 118 22.70 -10.64 -8.70
C ALA A 118 22.03 -11.36 -7.52
N THR A 119 22.47 -11.04 -6.31
CA THR A 119 22.03 -11.64 -5.05
C THR A 119 21.88 -10.58 -3.99
N CYS A 120 20.93 -10.76 -3.09
CA CYS A 120 20.74 -9.85 -1.97
C CYS A 120 22.03 -9.65 -1.16
N GLY A 121 22.39 -8.39 -0.90
CA GLY A 121 23.57 -7.97 -0.14
C GLY A 121 24.81 -7.68 -1.00
N ASP A 122 24.71 -7.71 -2.33
CA ASP A 122 25.83 -7.44 -3.24
C ASP A 122 25.93 -5.97 -3.68
N GLY A 123 24.97 -5.14 -3.34
CA GLY A 123 24.92 -3.71 -3.65
C GLY A 123 24.23 -3.37 -4.96
N TYR A 124 23.63 -4.35 -5.63
CA TYR A 124 22.91 -4.18 -6.87
C TYR A 124 21.47 -4.65 -6.74
N VAL A 125 20.52 -3.78 -7.00
CA VAL A 125 19.08 -4.10 -6.90
C VAL A 125 18.65 -4.93 -8.11
N ARG A 126 18.36 -6.20 -7.91
CA ARG A 126 17.84 -7.09 -8.96
C ARG A 126 16.37 -6.78 -9.24
N ALA A 127 16.12 -6.18 -10.41
CA ALA A 127 14.77 -5.78 -10.82
C ALA A 127 13.75 -6.94 -10.75
N GLY A 128 12.62 -6.68 -10.10
CA GLY A 128 11.53 -7.64 -9.93
C GLY A 128 11.71 -8.68 -8.82
N LEU A 129 12.88 -8.78 -8.19
CA LEU A 129 13.15 -9.68 -7.06
C LEU A 129 13.53 -8.92 -5.79
N GLU A 130 14.18 -7.78 -5.91
CA GLU A 130 14.61 -6.96 -4.79
C GLU A 130 13.95 -5.58 -4.86
N GLU A 131 13.66 -5.01 -3.72
CA GLU A 131 13.14 -3.64 -3.60
C GLU A 131 14.28 -2.66 -3.27
N CYS A 132 15.34 -3.16 -2.66
CA CYS A 132 16.56 -2.43 -2.29
C CYS A 132 17.71 -3.40 -2.11
N ASP A 133 18.94 -2.89 -2.15
CA ASP A 133 20.15 -3.55 -1.70
C ASP A 133 21.12 -2.48 -1.17
N ASP A 134 21.53 -2.59 0.07
CA ASP A 134 22.41 -1.65 0.75
C ASP A 134 23.71 -2.32 1.24
N GLN A 135 24.01 -3.50 0.67
CA GLN A 135 25.21 -4.31 0.95
C GLN A 135 25.27 -4.87 2.40
N ASN A 136 24.13 -4.90 3.08
CA ASN A 136 24.07 -5.44 4.44
C ASN A 136 22.70 -6.05 4.75
N PHE A 137 22.57 -6.63 5.95
CA PHE A 137 21.33 -7.22 6.45
C PHE A 137 20.93 -6.60 7.80
N VAL A 138 21.34 -5.35 8.05
CA VAL A 138 21.06 -4.65 9.30
C VAL A 138 19.62 -4.12 9.25
N PRO A 139 18.75 -4.50 10.19
CA PRO A 139 17.39 -3.97 10.21
C PRO A 139 17.37 -2.51 10.68
N GLY A 140 16.40 -1.73 10.17
CA GLY A 140 16.11 -0.37 10.62
C GLY A 140 16.89 0.74 9.88
N ASP A 141 17.67 0.42 8.88
CA ASP A 141 18.38 1.40 8.02
C ASP A 141 17.64 1.71 6.70
N GLY A 142 16.56 0.98 6.42
CA GLY A 142 15.69 1.21 5.27
C GLY A 142 15.64 0.06 4.29
N CYS A 143 16.56 -0.91 4.38
CA CYS A 143 16.58 -2.13 3.60
C CYS A 143 16.86 -3.33 4.53
N HIS A 144 16.06 -4.37 4.44
CA HIS A 144 16.29 -5.60 5.19
C HIS A 144 15.90 -6.80 4.34
N GLU A 145 16.85 -7.74 4.16
CA GLU A 145 16.65 -8.92 3.31
C GLU A 145 16.15 -8.55 1.90
N CYS A 146 16.71 -7.46 1.37
CA CYS A 146 16.37 -6.86 0.07
C CYS A 146 14.90 -6.45 -0.09
N GLY A 147 14.18 -6.33 1.01
CA GLY A 147 12.88 -5.70 1.12
C GLY A 147 12.99 -4.31 1.74
N ARG A 148 12.30 -3.34 1.17
CA ARG A 148 12.30 -1.97 1.65
C ARG A 148 11.46 -1.83 2.92
N THR A 149 12.04 -1.26 3.98
CA THR A 149 11.30 -0.90 5.18
C THR A 149 10.30 0.21 4.90
N ARG A 150 9.04 0.01 5.28
CA ARG A 150 7.93 0.96 5.13
C ARG A 150 7.48 1.47 6.49
N ILE A 151 7.36 2.77 6.60
CA ILE A 151 6.89 3.40 7.84
C ILE A 151 5.36 3.38 7.89
N VAL A 152 4.84 3.05 9.08
CA VAL A 152 3.41 3.11 9.40
C VAL A 152 3.16 3.90 10.68
N PHE A 153 2.03 4.60 10.74
CA PHE A 153 1.62 5.34 11.94
C PHE A 153 0.09 5.48 12.01
N VAL A 154 -0.43 5.75 13.20
CA VAL A 154 -1.78 6.26 13.40
C VAL A 154 -1.74 7.80 13.41
N THR A 155 -2.68 8.48 12.76
CA THR A 155 -2.66 9.95 12.71
C THR A 155 -2.89 10.56 14.10
N SER A 156 -2.12 11.61 14.44
CA SER A 156 -2.33 12.37 15.68
C SER A 156 -3.66 13.14 15.68
N ASP A 157 -4.19 13.45 14.51
CA ASP A 157 -5.48 14.11 14.32
C ASP A 157 -6.59 13.08 14.14
N SER A 158 -7.80 13.40 14.63
CA SER A 158 -9.03 12.64 14.42
C SER A 158 -9.93 13.36 13.42
N TYR A 159 -10.72 12.59 12.67
CA TYR A 159 -11.55 13.08 11.57
C TYR A 159 -12.95 12.47 11.61
N GLN A 160 -13.94 13.23 11.21
CA GLN A 160 -15.23 12.68 10.80
C GLN A 160 -15.12 12.06 9.41
N PRO A 161 -15.79 10.95 9.13
CA PRO A 161 -15.64 10.25 7.84
C PRO A 161 -15.85 11.12 6.60
N GLY A 162 -16.84 12.01 6.59
CA GLY A 162 -17.12 12.90 5.47
C GLY A 162 -16.08 14.00 5.24
N GLN A 163 -15.16 14.24 6.17
CA GLN A 163 -14.06 15.18 5.98
C GLN A 163 -12.98 14.66 5.03
N PHE A 164 -13.00 13.34 4.75
CA PHE A 164 -12.08 12.74 3.80
C PHE A 164 -12.50 13.02 2.36
N MET A 165 -13.81 13.09 2.09
CA MET A 165 -14.33 13.19 0.71
C MET A 165 -13.84 12.05 -0.18
N GLY A 166 -13.78 10.83 0.37
CA GLY A 166 -13.30 9.62 -0.26
C GLY A 166 -11.87 9.24 0.10
N LEU A 167 -11.40 8.09 -0.41
CA LEU A 167 -10.07 7.54 -0.11
C LEU A 167 -8.92 8.48 -0.50
N VAL A 168 -9.07 9.23 -1.59
CA VAL A 168 -8.05 10.19 -2.05
C VAL A 168 -7.80 11.28 -1.01
N GLY A 169 -8.84 11.77 -0.36
CA GLY A 169 -8.69 12.77 0.69
C GLY A 169 -8.10 12.19 1.98
N ALA A 170 -8.43 10.92 2.32
CA ALA A 170 -7.77 10.22 3.42
C ALA A 170 -6.26 10.09 3.18
N ASP A 171 -5.84 9.71 1.95
CA ASP A 171 -4.42 9.68 1.55
C ASP A 171 -3.75 11.04 1.68
N GLN A 172 -4.46 12.10 1.33
CA GLN A 172 -3.93 13.46 1.45
C GLN A 172 -3.69 13.84 2.92
N ARG A 173 -4.53 13.37 3.88
CA ARG A 173 -4.27 13.55 5.31
C ARG A 173 -2.99 12.86 5.73
N CYS A 174 -2.81 11.59 5.33
CA CYS A 174 -1.58 10.85 5.58
C CYS A 174 -0.34 11.57 5.06
N ARG A 175 -0.36 12.00 3.80
CA ARG A 175 0.76 12.72 3.18
C ARG A 175 1.08 14.03 3.88
N SER A 176 0.04 14.79 4.26
CA SER A 176 0.22 16.07 4.93
C SER A 176 0.85 15.91 6.31
N LEU A 177 0.42 14.92 7.11
CA LEU A 177 0.99 14.67 8.43
C LEU A 177 2.40 14.09 8.33
N ALA A 178 2.64 13.15 7.42
CA ALA A 178 3.98 12.63 7.14
C ALA A 178 4.96 13.74 6.73
N GLN A 179 4.51 14.69 5.89
CA GLN A 179 5.31 15.86 5.49
C GLN A 179 5.60 16.78 6.67
N GLN A 180 4.60 17.09 7.50
CA GLN A 180 4.76 17.94 8.68
C GLN A 180 5.72 17.33 9.71
N ALA A 181 5.71 16.00 9.85
CA ALA A 181 6.63 15.25 10.70
C ALA A 181 8.03 15.09 10.10
N GLY A 182 8.25 15.51 8.84
CA GLY A 182 9.55 15.39 8.16
C GLY A 182 9.89 13.96 7.76
N LEU A 183 8.90 13.05 7.64
CA LEU A 183 9.12 11.68 7.20
C LEU A 183 9.60 11.67 5.74
N LYS A 184 10.54 10.77 5.44
CA LYS A 184 10.97 10.52 4.07
C LYS A 184 9.77 9.99 3.25
N ASN A 185 9.81 10.18 1.95
CA ASN A 185 8.80 9.64 1.03
C ASN A 185 7.34 10.04 1.38
N PHE A 186 7.13 11.14 2.10
CA PHE A 186 5.83 11.59 2.59
C PHE A 186 4.73 11.59 1.51
N ALA A 187 5.10 11.84 0.25
CA ALA A 187 4.16 11.89 -0.87
C ALA A 187 3.57 10.52 -1.24
N THR A 188 4.14 9.43 -0.75
CA THR A 188 3.71 8.06 -1.08
C THR A 188 2.69 7.49 -0.10
N PHE A 189 2.52 8.11 1.09
CA PHE A 189 1.64 7.57 2.11
C PHE A 189 0.19 7.47 1.66
N LYS A 190 -0.45 6.36 2.03
CA LYS A 190 -1.87 6.09 1.84
C LYS A 190 -2.52 5.67 3.15
N ALA A 191 -3.81 5.95 3.27
CA ALA A 191 -4.63 5.50 4.38
C ALA A 191 -4.99 4.01 4.23
N TRP A 192 -4.88 3.23 5.31
CA TRP A 192 -5.39 1.87 5.39
C TRP A 192 -6.91 1.90 5.53
N MET A 193 -7.57 2.10 4.41
CA MET A 193 -9.02 2.24 4.34
C MET A 193 -9.55 1.63 3.06
N SER A 194 -10.75 1.03 3.16
CA SER A 194 -11.50 0.51 2.02
C SER A 194 -12.80 1.31 1.83
N ASP A 195 -13.30 1.34 0.61
CA ASP A 195 -14.63 1.82 0.27
C ASP A 195 -15.43 0.72 -0.47
N SER A 196 -16.62 1.05 -0.98
CA SER A 196 -17.49 0.09 -1.67
C SER A 196 -16.93 -0.43 -3.01
N LYS A 197 -15.85 0.16 -3.52
CA LYS A 197 -15.27 -0.12 -4.85
C LYS A 197 -13.84 -0.60 -4.80
N THR A 198 -13.10 -0.19 -3.77
CA THR A 198 -11.66 -0.36 -3.69
C THR A 198 -11.27 -0.79 -2.29
N SER A 199 -10.65 -1.94 -2.17
CA SER A 199 -10.12 -2.43 -0.90
C SER A 199 -8.74 -1.83 -0.59
N ALA A 200 -8.34 -1.86 0.68
CA ALA A 200 -6.98 -1.54 1.08
C ALA A 200 -5.98 -2.45 0.35
N LYS A 201 -6.28 -3.75 0.26
CA LYS A 201 -5.49 -4.73 -0.48
C LYS A 201 -5.22 -4.33 -1.93
N ASP A 202 -6.23 -3.83 -2.65
CA ASP A 202 -6.08 -3.50 -4.08
C ASP A 202 -5.28 -2.21 -4.31
N ARG A 203 -5.23 -1.32 -3.31
CA ARG A 203 -4.63 0.01 -3.47
C ARG A 203 -3.27 0.18 -2.79
N MET A 204 -2.88 -0.74 -1.91
CA MET A 204 -1.57 -0.74 -1.25
C MET A 204 -0.51 -1.47 -2.07
N VAL A 205 0.74 -1.12 -1.85
CA VAL A 205 1.89 -1.89 -2.35
C VAL A 205 2.11 -3.09 -1.43
N HIS A 206 2.16 -4.30 -2.00
CA HIS A 206 2.46 -5.52 -1.28
C HIS A 206 3.97 -5.67 -1.18
N GLY A 207 4.56 -5.04 -0.16
CA GLY A 207 5.99 -5.02 0.05
C GLY A 207 6.54 -6.33 0.59
N ARG A 208 7.77 -6.65 0.20
CA ARG A 208 8.54 -7.78 0.74
C ARG A 208 9.30 -7.43 2.01
N GLY A 209 9.46 -6.15 2.29
CA GLY A 209 10.18 -5.67 3.45
C GLY A 209 9.25 -5.29 4.58
N ARG A 210 9.85 -4.89 5.67
CA ARG A 210 9.23 -4.66 6.96
C ARG A 210 8.31 -3.46 6.98
N TYR A 211 7.30 -3.55 7.82
CA TYR A 211 6.47 -2.43 8.27
C TYR A 211 6.90 -2.05 9.67
N GLU A 212 7.38 -0.83 9.85
CA GLU A 212 7.87 -0.33 11.14
C GLU A 212 7.14 0.96 11.54
N LEU A 213 6.96 1.14 12.84
CA LEU A 213 6.45 2.40 13.39
C LEU A 213 7.50 3.50 13.25
N VAL A 214 7.08 4.77 13.38
CA VAL A 214 7.97 5.94 13.34
C VAL A 214 9.11 5.86 14.36
N ASN A 215 8.92 5.13 15.47
CA ASN A 215 9.92 4.90 16.51
C ASN A 215 10.79 3.65 16.28
N GLY A 216 10.64 2.96 15.13
CA GLY A 216 11.44 1.80 14.75
C GLY A 216 10.94 0.46 15.30
N LEU A 217 9.78 0.39 15.96
CA LEU A 217 9.20 -0.87 16.38
C LEU A 217 8.60 -1.61 15.18
N LEU A 218 8.91 -2.90 15.06
CA LEU A 218 8.44 -3.76 13.99
C LEU A 218 6.95 -4.07 14.15
N VAL A 219 6.17 -3.82 13.10
CA VAL A 219 4.74 -4.15 13.02
C VAL A 219 4.53 -5.49 12.34
N ALA A 220 5.16 -5.70 11.18
CA ALA A 220 5.09 -6.93 10.40
C ALA A 220 6.35 -7.08 9.55
N ASP A 221 6.78 -8.32 9.27
CA ASP A 221 7.98 -8.58 8.49
C ASP A 221 7.80 -8.29 6.98
N ASP A 222 6.57 -8.44 6.49
CA ASP A 222 6.20 -8.19 5.10
C ASP A 222 4.68 -7.97 4.96
N TRP A 223 4.19 -7.86 3.73
CA TRP A 223 2.77 -7.74 3.44
C TRP A 223 1.96 -8.96 3.90
N GLU A 224 2.45 -10.17 3.68
CA GLU A 224 1.74 -11.40 4.05
C GLU A 224 1.57 -11.51 5.59
N ALA A 225 2.62 -11.16 6.33
CA ALA A 225 2.56 -11.08 7.79
C ALA A 225 1.58 -10.00 8.27
N LEU A 226 1.55 -8.83 7.61
CA LEU A 226 0.62 -7.75 7.94
C LEU A 226 -0.84 -8.18 7.78
N VAL A 227 -1.17 -8.85 6.66
CA VAL A 227 -2.54 -9.28 6.35
C VAL A 227 -2.92 -10.62 6.95
N ALA A 228 -2.00 -11.33 7.60
CA ALA A 228 -2.32 -12.48 8.44
C ALA A 228 -3.16 -12.10 9.66
N GLY A 229 -3.18 -10.81 10.02
CA GLY A 229 -4.05 -10.22 11.02
C GLY A 229 -3.48 -10.17 12.43
N GLU A 230 -2.29 -10.73 12.67
CA GLU A 230 -1.59 -10.64 13.94
C GLU A 230 -0.31 -9.80 13.77
N LEU A 231 -0.26 -8.67 14.44
CA LEU A 231 0.87 -7.75 14.40
C LEU A 231 1.88 -8.05 15.51
N GLN A 232 3.16 -7.78 15.28
CA GLN A 232 4.19 -7.93 16.32
C GLN A 232 4.14 -6.80 17.35
N ASN A 233 3.79 -5.58 16.92
CA ASN A 233 3.49 -4.43 17.78
C ASN A 233 2.25 -3.70 17.27
N PRO A 234 1.44 -3.10 18.16
CA PRO A 234 0.24 -2.37 17.76
C PRO A 234 0.61 -1.07 17.01
N ILE A 235 -0.23 -0.69 16.03
CA ILE A 235 -0.05 0.58 15.29
C ILE A 235 -0.63 1.73 16.13
N ASN A 236 0.00 2.04 17.25
CA ASN A 236 -0.44 3.04 18.21
C ASN A 236 0.51 4.25 18.34
N VAL A 237 1.48 4.38 17.44
CA VAL A 237 2.42 5.51 17.43
C VAL A 237 2.05 6.46 16.32
N THR A 238 1.93 7.75 16.65
CA THR A 238 1.60 8.81 15.71
C THR A 238 2.84 9.23 14.88
N GLU A 239 2.61 10.03 13.83
CA GLU A 239 3.69 10.64 13.05
C GLU A 239 4.61 11.54 13.90
N LYS A 240 4.17 11.92 15.12
CA LYS A 240 4.95 12.72 16.10
C LYS A 240 5.70 11.84 17.10
N SER A 241 5.69 10.52 16.93
CA SER A 241 6.24 9.53 17.89
C SER A 241 5.54 9.54 19.25
N GLU A 242 4.29 9.96 19.32
CA GLU A 242 3.45 9.92 20.52
C GLU A 242 2.55 8.67 20.48
N THR A 243 2.24 8.10 21.64
CA THR A 243 1.32 6.95 21.72
C THR A 243 -0.14 7.44 21.67
N GLN A 244 -0.96 6.78 20.86
CA GLN A 244 -2.40 7.03 20.72
C GLN A 244 -3.18 5.73 20.69
N GLU A 245 -3.95 5.46 21.74
CA GLU A 245 -4.76 4.26 21.91
C GLU A 245 -6.24 4.62 21.75
N THR A 246 -6.84 4.29 20.62
CA THR A 246 -8.20 4.68 20.28
C THR A 246 -8.79 3.80 19.17
N GLY A 247 -10.08 3.99 18.87
CA GLY A 247 -10.68 3.49 17.64
C GLY A 247 -10.06 4.16 16.42
N VAL A 248 -10.07 3.48 15.28
CA VAL A 248 -9.46 3.93 14.01
C VAL A 248 -10.41 3.61 12.86
N TRP A 249 -10.65 4.58 11.98
CA TRP A 249 -11.43 4.33 10.78
C TRP A 249 -10.66 3.46 9.79
N THR A 250 -11.27 2.34 9.37
CA THR A 250 -10.65 1.40 8.44
C THR A 250 -11.59 0.94 7.33
N GLY A 251 -12.79 0.48 7.66
CA GLY A 251 -13.68 -0.17 6.70
C GLY A 251 -13.07 -1.41 6.06
N THR A 252 -12.09 -2.03 6.71
CA THR A 252 -11.17 -3.02 6.12
C THR A 252 -11.07 -4.25 7.01
N ASN A 253 -11.18 -5.43 6.41
CA ASN A 253 -10.93 -6.71 7.06
C ASN A 253 -9.43 -6.94 7.31
N PRO A 254 -9.06 -7.90 8.19
CA PRO A 254 -7.65 -8.21 8.46
C PRO A 254 -6.83 -8.57 7.22
N ASP A 255 -7.41 -9.25 6.24
CA ASP A 255 -6.77 -9.63 4.98
C ASP A 255 -6.64 -8.47 3.97
N GLY A 256 -7.01 -7.26 4.38
CA GLY A 256 -6.99 -6.06 3.54
C GLY A 256 -8.19 -5.91 2.60
N SER A 257 -9.12 -6.86 2.56
CA SER A 257 -10.35 -6.73 1.77
C SER A 257 -11.31 -5.70 2.39
N ALA A 258 -12.25 -5.18 1.59
CA ALA A 258 -13.28 -4.28 2.09
C ALA A 258 -14.24 -5.02 3.03
N ALA A 259 -14.57 -4.41 4.16
CA ALA A 259 -15.52 -4.97 5.12
C ALA A 259 -16.93 -4.89 4.58
N GLU A 260 -17.65 -6.01 4.65
CA GLU A 260 -19.05 -6.10 4.22
C GLU A 260 -20.03 -5.67 5.32
N GLY A 261 -21.29 -5.40 4.96
CA GLY A 261 -22.36 -5.08 5.90
C GLY A 261 -22.43 -3.62 6.36
N ALA A 262 -21.53 -2.77 5.87
CA ALA A 262 -21.56 -1.32 6.07
C ALA A 262 -21.30 -0.61 4.73
N ASN A 263 -21.70 0.67 4.63
CA ASN A 263 -21.53 1.45 3.41
C ASN A 263 -20.38 2.47 3.50
N HIS A 264 -19.42 2.23 4.38
CA HIS A 264 -18.23 3.05 4.58
C HIS A 264 -18.54 4.56 4.68
N CYS A 265 -19.64 4.92 5.38
CA CYS A 265 -20.11 6.31 5.48
C CYS A 265 -20.32 6.97 4.10
N LEU A 266 -21.00 6.27 3.17
CA LEU A 266 -21.12 6.65 1.76
C LEU A 266 -19.77 6.91 1.11
N ASP A 267 -18.91 5.90 1.17
CA ASP A 267 -17.53 5.96 0.64
C ASP A 267 -16.74 7.17 1.19
N TRP A 268 -16.84 7.38 2.52
CA TRP A 268 -16.12 8.41 3.26
C TRP A 268 -16.50 9.85 2.88
N THR A 269 -17.77 10.05 2.50
CA THR A 269 -18.29 11.38 2.14
C THR A 269 -19.39 11.89 3.06
N TYR A 270 -19.79 11.11 4.07
CA TYR A 270 -20.91 11.40 4.93
C TYR A 270 -20.55 11.43 6.42
N ASN A 271 -21.09 12.41 7.14
CA ASN A 271 -21.03 12.55 8.60
C ASN A 271 -22.45 12.40 9.16
N GLY A 272 -22.65 11.54 10.14
CA GLY A 272 -23.93 11.42 10.83
C GLY A 272 -24.31 10.00 11.19
N GLY A 273 -25.43 9.84 11.88
CA GLY A 273 -25.84 8.59 12.51
C GLY A 273 -26.59 7.58 11.62
N GLN A 274 -26.88 7.92 10.36
CA GLN A 274 -27.73 7.06 9.50
C GLN A 274 -26.98 5.99 8.72
N HIS A 275 -25.68 6.13 8.61
CA HIS A 275 -24.79 5.20 7.91
C HIS A 275 -23.77 4.65 8.89
N ALA A 276 -23.16 3.54 8.52
CA ALA A 276 -22.23 2.83 9.38
C ALA A 276 -20.91 2.50 8.66
N VAL A 277 -19.88 2.28 9.45
CA VAL A 277 -18.57 1.90 9.00
C VAL A 277 -17.91 0.96 10.01
N HIS A 278 -17.12 0.03 9.53
CA HIS A 278 -16.25 -0.77 10.36
C HIS A 278 -14.99 0.01 10.78
N TRP A 279 -14.49 -0.30 11.96
CA TRP A 279 -13.37 0.36 12.60
C TRP A 279 -12.47 -0.65 13.30
N GLY A 280 -11.24 -0.27 13.55
CA GLY A 280 -10.25 -1.03 14.29
C GLY A 280 -9.81 -0.34 15.57
N VAL A 281 -8.90 -0.95 16.33
CA VAL A 281 -8.37 -0.45 17.61
C VAL A 281 -6.85 -0.37 17.55
N SER A 282 -6.30 0.83 17.73
CA SER A 282 -4.87 1.09 17.55
C SER A 282 -3.96 0.40 18.58
N SER A 283 -4.49 0.00 19.74
CA SER A 283 -3.74 -0.72 20.78
C SER A 283 -3.73 -2.25 20.60
N GLU A 284 -4.44 -2.76 19.60
CA GLU A 284 -4.55 -4.19 19.35
C GLU A 284 -3.47 -4.69 18.37
N THR A 285 -2.97 -5.90 18.64
CA THR A 285 -2.13 -6.67 17.70
C THR A 285 -2.89 -7.81 17.04
N SER A 286 -4.04 -8.21 17.61
CA SER A 286 -4.97 -9.19 17.06
C SER A 286 -5.68 -8.64 15.81
N PRO A 287 -6.44 -9.43 15.04
CA PRO A 287 -7.24 -8.93 13.90
C PRO A 287 -8.10 -7.70 14.21
N SER A 288 -8.34 -7.43 15.49
CA SER A 288 -9.06 -6.23 15.96
C SER A 288 -8.32 -4.92 15.69
N TRP A 289 -7.05 -4.93 15.33
CA TRP A 289 -6.34 -3.71 14.94
C TRP A 289 -7.02 -2.99 13.77
N THR A 290 -7.62 -3.74 12.84
CA THR A 290 -8.33 -3.19 11.67
C THR A 290 -9.83 -3.45 11.69
N MET A 291 -10.29 -4.55 12.33
CA MET A 291 -11.69 -4.94 12.43
C MET A 291 -12.02 -5.29 13.89
N ALA A 292 -12.45 -4.33 14.66
CA ALA A 292 -12.73 -4.52 16.08
C ALA A 292 -13.81 -5.59 16.31
N ALA A 293 -13.50 -6.57 17.15
CA ALA A 293 -14.41 -7.65 17.53
C ALA A 293 -15.35 -7.20 18.67
N THR A 294 -16.24 -6.25 18.40
CA THR A 294 -17.18 -5.70 19.37
C THR A 294 -18.61 -5.66 18.82
N ASP A 295 -19.61 -5.71 19.69
CA ASP A 295 -21.03 -5.59 19.32
C ASP A 295 -21.39 -4.21 18.73
N THR A 296 -20.50 -3.22 18.85
CA THR A 296 -20.67 -1.87 18.30
C THR A 296 -20.00 -1.69 16.93
N ASN A 297 -19.47 -2.74 16.35
CA ASN A 297 -18.89 -2.74 15.00
C ASN A 297 -19.85 -3.44 14.00
N PRO A 298 -20.34 -2.76 12.95
CA PRO A 298 -20.00 -1.39 12.52
C PRO A 298 -20.62 -0.30 13.41
N THR A 299 -19.97 0.85 13.48
CA THR A 299 -20.42 2.03 14.21
C THR A 299 -20.98 3.11 13.30
N SER A 300 -21.69 4.10 13.87
CA SER A 300 -22.24 5.22 13.11
C SER A 300 -21.14 6.19 12.64
N CYS A 301 -21.41 6.88 11.53
CA CYS A 301 -20.50 7.85 10.91
C CYS A 301 -20.42 9.22 11.63
N GLY A 302 -21.04 9.35 12.82
CA GLY A 302 -21.09 10.62 13.54
C GLY A 302 -19.91 10.89 14.47
N GLY A 303 -19.00 9.91 14.64
CA GLY A 303 -17.82 10.03 15.48
C GLY A 303 -16.61 10.63 14.77
N GLU A 304 -15.57 10.93 15.56
CA GLU A 304 -14.26 11.33 15.08
C GLU A 304 -13.24 10.30 15.52
N GLN A 305 -12.44 9.80 14.59
CA GLN A 305 -11.35 8.88 14.85
C GLN A 305 -10.16 9.15 13.92
N PRO A 306 -8.93 8.77 14.30
CA PRO A 306 -7.78 8.81 13.44
C PRO A 306 -7.87 7.73 12.35
N ILE A 307 -6.87 7.72 11.46
CA ILE A 307 -6.65 6.71 10.44
C ILE A 307 -5.22 6.19 10.50
N TYR A 308 -5.01 4.97 10.01
CA TYR A 308 -3.65 4.46 9.79
C TYR A 308 -3.10 4.95 8.46
N CYS A 309 -1.81 5.27 8.45
CA CYS A 309 -1.07 5.72 7.29
C CYS A 309 0.11 4.79 7.01
N PHE A 310 0.22 4.33 5.77
CA PHE A 310 1.23 3.37 5.32
C PHE A 310 2.04 3.95 4.17
N GLU A 311 3.36 3.91 4.27
CA GLU A 311 4.27 4.25 3.18
C GLU A 311 4.15 3.24 2.05
N GLN A 312 4.26 3.70 0.78
CA GLN A 312 3.99 2.91 -0.43
C GLN A 312 5.19 2.78 -1.37
N MET A 313 6.39 3.05 -0.89
CA MET A 313 7.60 2.87 -1.72
C MET A 313 8.32 1.59 -1.39
#